data_957e0acd95fb4f14999cdcb5e7b1b717
#
_entry.id   957e0acd95fb4f14999cdcb5e7b1b717
#
_cell.length_a   1.000
_cell.length_b   1.000
_cell.length_c   1.000
_cell.angle_alpha   90.00
_cell.angle_beta   90.00
_cell.angle_gamma   90.00
#
_symmetry.space_group_name_H-M   'P 1'
#
loop_
_entity.id
_entity.type
_entity.pdbx_description
1 polymer ?
#
loop_
_entity_poly.entity_id
_entity_poly.type
_entity_poly.pdbx_seq_one_letter_code
_entity_poly.pdbx_strand_id
1 'polypeptide(L)'
;MFPLLITSALFYLSPESFLLAPLIILTLSALIYLYDDWFGLNPIYRSFLIIVTSIIICFLLLDIQKESITPAVIMILMFSAIFFSLVNLLNFYDGADLNVVTFIFLIGISISTCAPDAIYGTELGMILCGMAFGFGILNHRPANLYFGDSGCFAVSGCLVIFLIINSDTIFQSDIRIITPFIIPACDVSAVIIYRILKNENLLTRNFYHLYQRIQIKFGRNWHILVQIVGFFSIITLFEFSKLFELSDWLSFFLASTIVLICTFSITHFLTKPRLRKLGVKS
;
A
#
# COMPACT_ATOMS: atom_id res chain seq x y z
N MET A 1 6.67 8.91 15.91
CA MET A 1 7.32 7.80 16.61
C MET A 1 7.51 6.56 15.74
N PHE A 2 6.48 6.06 15.01
CA PHE A 2 6.57 4.90 14.10
C PHE A 2 7.60 5.01 12.97
N PRO A 3 7.68 6.12 12.20
CA PRO A 3 8.68 6.25 11.15
C PRO A 3 10.10 6.05 11.66
N LEU A 4 10.41 6.59 12.85
CA LEU A 4 11.71 6.43 13.50
C LEU A 4 11.99 4.99 13.91
N LEU A 5 10.97 4.22 14.31
CA LEU A 5 11.15 2.80 14.66
C LEU A 5 11.39 1.94 13.42
N ILE A 6 10.69 2.20 12.32
CA ILE A 6 10.90 1.47 11.07
C ILE A 6 12.30 1.77 10.53
N THR A 7 12.65 3.05 10.44
CA THR A 7 13.97 3.46 9.92
C THR A 7 15.10 3.00 10.85
N SER A 8 14.92 3.03 12.17
CA SER A 8 15.93 2.52 13.10
C SER A 8 16.09 1.01 13.04
N ALA A 9 14.98 0.26 12.86
CA ALA A 9 15.04 -1.18 12.68
C ALA A 9 15.74 -1.56 11.38
N LEU A 10 15.42 -0.90 10.27
CA LEU A 10 16.10 -1.08 9.00
C LEU A 10 17.58 -0.65 9.08
N PHE A 11 17.90 0.42 9.82
CA PHE A 11 19.26 0.87 10.06
C PHE A 11 20.09 -0.15 10.84
N TYR A 12 19.49 -0.77 11.85
CA TYR A 12 20.18 -1.78 12.68
C TYR A 12 20.44 -3.08 11.92
N LEU A 13 19.56 -3.39 10.95
CA LEU A 13 19.66 -4.58 10.10
C LEU A 13 20.58 -4.38 8.89
N SER A 14 20.87 -3.12 8.49
CA SER A 14 21.71 -2.84 7.34
C SER A 14 23.12 -2.39 7.78
N PRO A 15 24.11 -3.30 7.86
CA PRO A 15 25.51 -2.91 8.07
C PRO A 15 26.07 -2.15 6.85
N GLU A 16 25.33 -2.05 5.77
CA GLU A 16 25.77 -1.45 4.52
C GLU A 16 25.49 0.05 4.49
N SER A 17 26.56 0.82 4.38
CA SER A 17 26.55 2.29 4.43
C SER A 17 25.70 2.98 3.34
N PHE A 18 25.38 2.29 2.23
CA PHE A 18 24.63 2.87 1.11
C PHE A 18 23.16 3.14 1.43
N LEU A 19 22.54 2.39 2.36
CA LEU A 19 21.15 2.62 2.77
C LEU A 19 20.99 3.76 3.79
N LEU A 20 22.08 4.19 4.41
CA LEU A 20 22.04 5.20 5.47
C LEU A 20 21.45 6.53 4.99
N ALA A 21 21.93 7.04 3.87
CA ALA A 21 21.47 8.32 3.32
C ALA A 21 20.00 8.29 2.89
N PRO A 22 19.51 7.29 2.10
CA PRO A 22 18.09 7.14 1.78
C PRO A 22 17.18 7.06 3.01
N LEU A 23 17.59 6.32 4.06
CA LEU A 23 16.80 6.18 5.29
C LEU A 23 16.76 7.47 6.12
N ILE A 24 17.86 8.24 6.16
CA ILE A 24 17.87 9.56 6.79
C ILE A 24 16.92 10.51 6.05
N ILE A 25 16.99 10.56 4.71
CA ILE A 25 16.12 11.41 3.89
C ILE A 25 14.64 11.02 4.11
N LEU A 26 14.34 9.74 4.09
CA LEU A 26 12.99 9.25 4.36
C LEU A 26 12.50 9.65 5.76
N THR A 27 13.35 9.52 6.77
CA THR A 27 13.02 9.87 8.16
C THR A 27 12.76 11.37 8.31
N LEU A 28 13.62 12.21 7.76
CA LEU A 28 13.43 13.68 7.80
C LEU A 28 12.16 14.10 7.09
N SER A 29 11.86 13.51 5.93
CA SER A 29 10.62 13.78 5.21
C SER A 29 9.39 13.29 5.98
N ALA A 30 9.46 12.13 6.62
CA ALA A 30 8.38 11.61 7.46
C ALA A 30 8.12 12.49 8.70
N LEU A 31 9.14 13.16 9.25
CA LEU A 31 8.97 14.14 10.32
C LEU A 31 8.24 15.39 9.84
N ILE A 32 8.42 15.82 8.59
CA ILE A 32 7.62 16.91 8.00
C ILE A 32 6.17 16.47 7.86
N TYR A 33 5.91 15.22 7.48
CA TYR A 33 4.55 14.67 7.47
C TYR A 33 3.93 14.54 8.86
N LEU A 34 4.74 14.25 9.89
CA LEU A 34 4.27 14.29 11.27
C LEU A 34 3.86 15.70 11.70
N TYR A 35 4.59 16.73 11.26
CA TYR A 35 4.18 18.11 11.43
C TYR A 35 2.86 18.41 10.70
N ASP A 36 2.69 17.87 9.48
CA ASP A 36 1.44 17.97 8.72
C ASP A 36 0.24 17.35 9.47
N ASP A 37 0.41 16.17 10.05
CA ASP A 37 -0.64 15.50 10.85
C ASP A 37 -1.15 16.40 12.00
N TRP A 38 -0.33 17.32 12.50
CA TRP A 38 -0.69 18.22 13.62
C TRP A 38 -1.21 19.59 13.17
N PHE A 39 -0.66 20.15 12.11
CA PHE A 39 -0.91 21.54 11.71
C PHE A 39 -1.65 21.68 10.39
N GLY A 40 -1.68 20.65 9.57
CA GLY A 40 -2.33 20.59 8.27
C GLY A 40 -1.59 21.40 7.20
N LEU A 41 -0.88 20.74 6.31
CA LEU A 41 -0.24 21.36 5.15
C LEU A 41 -1.19 21.36 3.94
N ASN A 42 -0.95 22.29 3.02
CA ASN A 42 -1.64 22.27 1.75
C ASN A 42 -1.30 20.97 0.98
N PRO A 43 -2.30 20.28 0.39
CA PRO A 43 -2.09 19.04 -0.38
C PRO A 43 -1.03 19.14 -1.47
N ILE A 44 -0.84 20.33 -2.06
CA ILE A 44 0.20 20.58 -3.08
C ILE A 44 1.60 20.40 -2.49
N TYR A 45 1.86 20.94 -1.28
CA TYR A 45 3.16 20.78 -0.62
C TYR A 45 3.44 19.33 -0.25
N ARG A 46 2.40 18.58 0.18
CA ARG A 46 2.51 17.14 0.46
C ARG A 46 2.91 16.38 -0.81
N SER A 47 2.22 16.59 -1.91
CA SER A 47 2.54 15.96 -3.19
C SER A 47 3.94 16.30 -3.67
N PHE A 48 4.35 17.57 -3.54
CA PHE A 48 5.69 18.01 -3.89
C PHE A 48 6.77 17.31 -3.03
N LEU A 49 6.55 17.17 -1.72
CA LEU A 49 7.47 16.48 -0.82
C LEU A 49 7.65 15.01 -1.18
N ILE A 50 6.57 14.30 -1.56
CA ILE A 50 6.66 12.91 -2.04
C ILE A 50 7.57 12.83 -3.26
N ILE A 51 7.35 13.69 -4.25
CA ILE A 51 8.10 13.69 -5.52
C ILE A 51 9.58 13.99 -5.25
N VAL A 52 9.88 15.04 -4.49
CA VAL A 52 11.26 15.42 -4.18
C VAL A 52 11.99 14.33 -3.40
N THR A 53 11.36 13.79 -2.37
CA THR A 53 11.95 12.69 -1.57
C THR A 53 12.23 11.48 -2.44
N SER A 54 11.29 11.11 -3.32
CA SER A 54 11.44 9.99 -4.23
C SER A 54 12.61 10.18 -5.20
N ILE A 55 12.72 11.36 -5.82
CA ILE A 55 13.82 11.67 -6.74
C ILE A 55 15.17 11.56 -6.03
N ILE A 56 15.28 12.10 -4.80
CA ILE A 56 16.52 12.03 -4.03
C ILE A 56 16.86 10.57 -3.68
N ILE A 57 15.90 9.77 -3.22
CA ILE A 57 16.11 8.36 -2.89
C ILE A 57 16.55 7.58 -4.13
N CYS A 58 15.87 7.77 -5.27
CA CYS A 58 16.26 7.13 -6.52
C CYS A 58 17.67 7.52 -6.94
N PHE A 59 18.03 8.81 -6.84
CA PHE A 59 19.36 9.30 -7.19
C PHE A 59 20.45 8.69 -6.31
N LEU A 60 20.18 8.44 -5.03
CA LEU A 60 21.12 7.83 -4.09
C LEU A 60 21.28 6.32 -4.27
N LEU A 61 20.24 5.63 -4.75
CA LEU A 61 20.23 4.16 -4.83
C LEU A 61 20.50 3.62 -6.23
N LEU A 62 20.09 4.35 -7.28
CA LEU A 62 20.36 3.96 -8.66
C LEU A 62 21.78 4.33 -9.04
N ASP A 63 22.53 3.37 -9.55
CA ASP A 63 23.88 3.62 -10.08
C ASP A 63 23.80 4.28 -11.47
N ILE A 64 23.42 5.56 -11.47
CA ILE A 64 23.18 6.35 -12.68
C ILE A 64 24.43 6.45 -13.57
N GLN A 65 25.62 6.20 -13.00
CA GLN A 65 26.87 6.22 -13.77
C GLN A 65 27.03 5.03 -14.71
N LYS A 66 26.37 3.89 -14.40
CA LYS A 66 26.39 2.69 -15.22
C LYS A 66 25.31 2.66 -16.29
N GLU A 67 24.23 3.40 -16.06
CA GLU A 67 23.09 3.46 -16.97
C GLU A 67 23.21 4.62 -17.96
N SER A 68 22.64 4.46 -19.15
CA SER A 68 22.43 5.61 -20.04
C SER A 68 21.35 6.53 -19.42
N ILE A 69 21.42 7.83 -19.71
CA ILE A 69 20.54 8.85 -19.09
C ILE A 69 19.05 8.50 -19.27
N THR A 70 18.66 7.97 -20.40
CA THR A 70 17.24 7.68 -20.72
C THR A 70 16.63 6.61 -19.81
N PRO A 71 17.22 5.41 -19.62
CA PRO A 71 16.72 4.42 -18.65
C PRO A 71 16.67 4.97 -17.22
N ALA A 72 17.71 5.68 -16.78
CA ALA A 72 17.76 6.25 -15.45
C ALA A 72 16.58 7.21 -15.17
N VAL A 73 16.27 8.10 -16.12
CA VAL A 73 15.12 9.01 -16.01
C VAL A 73 13.80 8.24 -15.96
N ILE A 74 13.64 7.21 -16.78
CA ILE A 74 12.43 6.38 -16.78
C ILE A 74 12.27 5.67 -15.41
N MET A 75 13.33 5.10 -14.86
CA MET A 75 13.31 4.45 -13.54
C MET A 75 12.95 5.45 -12.43
N ILE A 76 13.54 6.63 -12.42
CA ILE A 76 13.21 7.69 -11.46
C ILE A 76 11.72 8.06 -11.54
N LEU A 77 11.20 8.28 -12.74
CA LEU A 77 9.78 8.60 -12.93
C LEU A 77 8.86 7.46 -12.47
N MET A 78 9.21 6.22 -12.79
CA MET A 78 8.46 5.03 -12.40
C MET A 78 8.41 4.87 -10.88
N PHE A 79 9.56 4.91 -10.20
CA PHE A 79 9.60 4.76 -8.74
C PHE A 79 8.95 5.93 -8.02
N SER A 80 9.05 7.15 -8.57
CA SER A 80 8.33 8.31 -8.03
C SER A 80 6.81 8.16 -8.15
N ALA A 81 6.32 7.64 -9.27
CA ALA A 81 4.91 7.36 -9.46
C ALA A 81 4.42 6.23 -8.52
N ILE A 82 5.24 5.18 -8.32
CA ILE A 82 4.95 4.12 -7.36
C ILE A 82 4.88 4.68 -5.94
N PHE A 83 5.85 5.50 -5.53
CA PHE A 83 5.86 6.10 -4.20
C PHE A 83 4.62 6.96 -3.97
N PHE A 84 4.32 7.85 -4.91
CA PHE A 84 3.12 8.69 -4.86
C PHE A 84 1.85 7.85 -4.73
N SER A 85 1.74 6.78 -5.51
CA SER A 85 0.59 5.88 -5.50
C SER A 85 0.46 5.13 -4.18
N LEU A 86 1.56 4.61 -3.62
CA LEU A 86 1.58 3.87 -2.36
C LEU A 86 1.21 4.76 -1.17
N VAL A 87 1.77 5.99 -1.08
CA VAL A 87 1.42 6.94 -0.01
C VAL A 87 -0.08 7.23 -0.03
N ASN A 88 -0.63 7.53 -1.20
CA ASN A 88 -2.06 7.82 -1.32
C ASN A 88 -2.93 6.58 -1.05
N LEU A 89 -2.51 5.40 -1.53
CA LEU A 89 -3.23 4.14 -1.31
C LEU A 89 -3.34 3.81 0.18
N LEU A 90 -2.22 3.87 0.91
CA LEU A 90 -2.18 3.64 2.35
C LEU A 90 -3.03 4.69 3.09
N ASN A 91 -2.92 5.95 2.71
CA ASN A 91 -3.69 7.04 3.32
C ASN A 91 -5.21 6.86 3.10
N PHE A 92 -5.65 6.47 1.90
CA PHE A 92 -7.05 6.14 1.67
C PHE A 92 -7.52 4.95 2.53
N TYR A 93 -6.64 4.01 2.85
CA TYR A 93 -6.94 2.85 3.67
C TYR A 93 -6.87 3.11 5.18
N ASP A 94 -6.25 4.22 5.62
CA ASP A 94 -6.24 4.65 7.04
C ASP A 94 -7.57 5.27 7.50
N GLY A 95 -8.64 5.11 6.73
CA GLY A 95 -9.96 5.67 7.03
C GLY A 95 -10.85 4.82 7.95
N ALA A 96 -10.39 3.66 8.45
CA ALA A 96 -11.16 2.78 9.34
C ALA A 96 -10.24 1.96 10.27
N ASP A 97 -10.77 1.64 11.48
CA ASP A 97 -10.06 0.86 12.50
C ASP A 97 -9.52 -0.45 11.90
N LEU A 98 -8.24 -0.76 12.12
CA LEU A 98 -7.52 -1.95 11.64
C LEU A 98 -7.40 -2.12 10.12
N ASN A 99 -7.92 -1.21 9.30
CA ASN A 99 -7.95 -1.38 7.85
C ASN A 99 -6.54 -1.30 7.23
N VAL A 100 -5.81 -0.21 7.50
CA VAL A 100 -4.43 -0.04 7.04
C VAL A 100 -3.48 -1.04 7.70
N VAL A 101 -3.74 -1.38 8.96
CA VAL A 101 -2.97 -2.39 9.71
C VAL A 101 -3.03 -3.75 9.03
N THR A 102 -4.25 -4.19 8.68
CA THR A 102 -4.44 -5.47 7.97
C THR A 102 -3.74 -5.44 6.61
N PHE A 103 -3.83 -4.32 5.89
CA PHE A 103 -3.17 -4.17 4.61
C PHE A 103 -1.65 -4.30 4.74
N ILE A 104 -1.02 -3.58 5.69
CA ILE A 104 0.43 -3.66 5.96
C ILE A 104 0.84 -5.08 6.39
N PHE A 105 0.03 -5.75 7.21
CA PHE A 105 0.28 -7.13 7.61
C PHE A 105 0.31 -8.09 6.43
N LEU A 106 -0.64 -7.96 5.50
CA LEU A 106 -0.69 -8.78 4.30
C LEU A 106 0.47 -8.49 3.35
N ILE A 107 0.92 -7.21 3.25
CA ILE A 107 2.14 -6.85 2.51
C ILE A 107 3.36 -7.55 3.14
N GLY A 108 3.49 -7.49 4.46
CA GLY A 108 4.58 -8.13 5.19
C GLY A 108 4.64 -9.64 4.94
N ILE A 109 3.49 -10.34 5.03
CA ILE A 109 3.40 -11.78 4.69
C ILE A 109 3.83 -12.02 3.25
N SER A 110 3.31 -11.25 2.28
CA SER A 110 3.64 -11.45 0.86
C SER A 110 5.13 -11.26 0.58
N ILE A 111 5.76 -10.22 1.13
CA ILE A 111 7.19 -9.99 0.94
C ILE A 111 8.00 -11.16 1.55
N SER A 112 7.72 -11.54 2.79
CA SER A 112 8.45 -12.64 3.47
C SER A 112 8.33 -13.99 2.76
N THR A 113 7.18 -14.26 2.12
CA THR A 113 6.90 -15.58 1.53
C THR A 113 7.20 -15.65 0.04
N CYS A 114 7.02 -14.54 -0.69
CA CYS A 114 7.16 -14.51 -2.15
C CYS A 114 8.50 -13.93 -2.63
N ALA A 115 9.24 -13.25 -1.76
CA ALA A 115 10.56 -12.69 -2.08
C ALA A 115 11.58 -12.93 -0.94
N PRO A 116 11.72 -14.16 -0.41
CA PRO A 116 12.62 -14.43 0.71
C PRO A 116 14.09 -14.21 0.33
N ASP A 117 14.45 -14.41 -0.94
CA ASP A 117 15.81 -14.27 -1.46
C ASP A 117 16.14 -12.83 -1.91
N ALA A 118 15.16 -11.94 -1.87
CA ALA A 118 15.38 -10.52 -2.13
C ALA A 118 16.21 -9.90 -0.99
N ILE A 119 17.02 -8.89 -1.31
CA ILE A 119 17.80 -8.16 -0.31
C ILE A 119 16.84 -7.59 0.74
N TYR A 120 16.98 -8.02 1.98
CA TYR A 120 16.09 -7.69 3.12
C TYR A 120 14.61 -8.12 2.95
N GLY A 121 14.29 -9.09 2.08
CA GLY A 121 12.92 -9.52 1.85
C GLY A 121 12.25 -10.08 3.11
N THR A 122 12.89 -11.07 3.73
CA THR A 122 12.38 -11.68 4.97
C THR A 122 12.34 -10.68 6.12
N GLU A 123 13.40 -9.87 6.30
CA GLU A 123 13.53 -8.90 7.39
C GLU A 123 12.47 -7.80 7.26
N LEU A 124 12.33 -7.19 6.10
CA LEU A 124 11.31 -6.15 5.87
C LEU A 124 9.90 -6.72 6.09
N GLY A 125 9.64 -7.91 5.55
CA GLY A 125 8.34 -8.56 5.74
C GLY A 125 8.02 -8.81 7.21
N MET A 126 8.98 -9.33 8.01
CA MET A 126 8.80 -9.53 9.45
C MET A 126 8.64 -8.21 10.22
N ILE A 127 9.38 -7.15 9.85
CA ILE A 127 9.24 -5.82 10.45
C ILE A 127 7.84 -5.27 10.19
N LEU A 128 7.33 -5.37 8.96
CA LEU A 128 5.99 -4.92 8.61
C LEU A 128 4.90 -5.70 9.37
N CYS A 129 5.04 -7.01 9.50
CA CYS A 129 4.14 -7.85 10.30
C CYS A 129 4.16 -7.47 11.78
N GLY A 130 5.35 -7.33 12.37
CA GLY A 130 5.52 -6.95 13.78
C GLY A 130 4.97 -5.55 14.06
N MET A 131 5.23 -4.60 13.16
CA MET A 131 4.69 -3.24 13.25
C MET A 131 3.16 -3.24 13.15
N ALA A 132 2.59 -3.95 12.17
CA ALA A 132 1.15 -4.07 12.02
C ALA A 132 0.51 -4.70 13.26
N PHE A 133 1.09 -5.75 13.82
CA PHE A 133 0.60 -6.38 15.04
C PHE A 133 0.65 -5.40 16.23
N GLY A 134 1.80 -4.76 16.48
CA GLY A 134 1.96 -3.83 17.59
C GLY A 134 1.07 -2.58 17.46
N PHE A 135 0.96 -2.01 16.27
CA PHE A 135 0.07 -0.87 16.02
C PHE A 135 -1.41 -1.29 16.06
N GLY A 136 -1.74 -2.50 15.64
CA GLY A 136 -3.10 -3.03 15.70
C GLY A 136 -3.71 -3.02 17.08
N ILE A 137 -2.90 -3.20 18.13
CA ILE A 137 -3.34 -3.10 19.52
C ILE A 137 -3.86 -1.69 19.85
N LEU A 138 -3.21 -0.66 19.30
CA LEU A 138 -3.57 0.76 19.53
C LEU A 138 -4.65 1.24 18.58
N ASN A 139 -4.71 0.68 17.37
CA ASN A 139 -5.71 0.99 16.35
C ASN A 139 -6.98 0.13 16.47
N HIS A 140 -7.01 -0.78 17.47
CA HIS A 140 -8.21 -1.54 17.83
C HIS A 140 -9.21 -0.63 18.58
N ARG A 141 -10.44 -0.97 18.57
CA ARG A 141 -11.63 -0.24 19.01
C ARG A 141 -11.71 0.28 20.44
N PRO A 142 -12.20 1.47 20.59
CA PRO A 142 -12.19 2.55 19.63
C PRO A 142 -10.76 2.89 19.30
N ALA A 143 -10.46 3.20 18.03
CA ALA A 143 -9.07 3.52 17.66
C ALA A 143 -8.62 4.74 18.47
N ASN A 144 -7.61 4.54 19.30
CA ASN A 144 -6.99 5.62 20.06
C ASN A 144 -5.89 6.32 19.26
N LEU A 145 -5.44 5.66 18.19
CA LEU A 145 -4.38 6.15 17.33
C LEU A 145 -4.65 5.72 15.88
N TYR A 146 -4.57 6.67 14.96
CA TYR A 146 -4.56 6.45 13.53
C TYR A 146 -3.12 6.39 13.02
N PHE A 147 -2.92 5.78 11.86
CA PHE A 147 -1.60 5.62 11.27
C PHE A 147 -1.02 6.95 10.81
N GLY A 148 -1.90 7.81 10.30
CA GLY A 148 -1.61 9.16 9.86
C GLY A 148 -0.85 9.23 8.54
N ASP A 149 -0.77 10.44 7.99
CA ASP A 149 -0.06 10.69 6.74
C ASP A 149 1.44 10.36 6.88
N SER A 150 2.03 10.62 8.06
CA SER A 150 3.45 10.32 8.37
C SER A 150 3.75 8.82 8.37
N GLY A 151 2.86 8.00 8.92
CA GLY A 151 2.99 6.55 8.91
C GLY A 151 2.87 5.98 7.49
N CYS A 152 1.88 6.43 6.74
CA CYS A 152 1.67 6.04 5.35
C CYS A 152 2.89 6.38 4.48
N PHE A 153 3.45 7.58 4.66
CA PHE A 153 4.64 8.03 3.96
C PHE A 153 5.86 7.15 4.27
N ALA A 154 6.11 6.88 5.56
CA ALA A 154 7.27 6.09 5.98
C ALA A 154 7.22 4.65 5.45
N VAL A 155 6.07 3.96 5.58
CA VAL A 155 5.92 2.58 5.06
C VAL A 155 6.05 2.56 3.55
N SER A 156 5.41 3.49 2.84
CA SER A 156 5.53 3.58 1.38
C SER A 156 6.97 3.80 0.94
N GLY A 157 7.71 4.67 1.64
CA GLY A 157 9.12 4.93 1.37
C GLY A 157 10.00 3.70 1.58
N CYS A 158 9.79 2.94 2.66
CA CYS A 158 10.49 1.68 2.89
C CYS A 158 10.20 0.66 1.78
N LEU A 159 8.95 0.55 1.33
CA LEU A 159 8.57 -0.32 0.22
C LEU A 159 9.25 0.09 -1.09
N VAL A 160 9.33 1.39 -1.37
CA VAL A 160 9.99 1.89 -2.58
C VAL A 160 11.49 1.69 -2.52
N ILE A 161 12.15 1.92 -1.38
CA ILE A 161 13.57 1.60 -1.20
C ILE A 161 13.79 0.10 -1.47
N PHE A 162 12.97 -0.77 -0.89
CA PHE A 162 13.01 -2.21 -1.15
C PHE A 162 12.86 -2.56 -2.63
N LEU A 163 11.93 -1.93 -3.34
CA LEU A 163 11.73 -2.14 -4.77
C LEU A 163 12.93 -1.67 -5.60
N ILE A 164 13.56 -0.55 -5.24
CA ILE A 164 14.72 -0.01 -5.96
C ILE A 164 15.93 -0.94 -5.80
N ILE A 165 16.26 -1.35 -4.58
CA ILE A 165 17.45 -2.20 -4.32
C ILE A 165 17.28 -3.61 -4.87
N ASN A 166 16.05 -4.05 -5.13
CA ASN A 166 15.73 -5.34 -5.71
C ASN A 166 15.18 -5.25 -7.13
N SER A 167 15.38 -4.12 -7.83
CA SER A 167 14.79 -3.90 -9.15
C SER A 167 15.10 -4.98 -10.16
N ASP A 168 16.31 -5.59 -10.10
CA ASP A 168 16.73 -6.64 -11.01
C ASP A 168 16.12 -8.02 -10.68
N THR A 169 15.80 -8.27 -9.43
CA THR A 169 15.34 -9.57 -8.93
C THR A 169 13.84 -9.62 -8.67
N ILE A 170 13.22 -8.50 -8.31
CA ILE A 170 11.82 -8.46 -7.91
C ILE A 170 10.86 -8.89 -9.04
N PHE A 171 11.20 -8.61 -10.30
CA PHE A 171 10.43 -9.05 -11.45
C PHE A 171 10.54 -10.54 -11.73
N GLN A 172 11.55 -11.21 -11.14
CA GLN A 172 11.73 -12.65 -11.17
C GLN A 172 11.11 -13.33 -9.93
N SER A 173 10.72 -12.54 -8.94
CA SER A 173 10.04 -13.02 -7.75
C SER A 173 8.64 -13.54 -8.07
N ASP A 174 8.08 -14.25 -7.12
CA ASP A 174 6.73 -14.79 -7.25
C ASP A 174 5.70 -13.65 -7.41
N ILE A 175 4.93 -13.69 -8.48
CA ILE A 175 3.89 -12.69 -8.80
C ILE A 175 2.90 -12.48 -7.65
N ARG A 176 2.74 -13.46 -6.76
CA ARG A 176 1.86 -13.37 -5.59
C ARG A 176 2.24 -12.24 -4.62
N ILE A 177 3.45 -11.69 -4.74
CA ILE A 177 3.89 -10.53 -3.93
C ILE A 177 2.97 -9.31 -4.09
N ILE A 178 2.31 -9.16 -5.24
CA ILE A 178 1.39 -8.04 -5.49
C ILE A 178 -0.05 -8.29 -5.01
N THR A 179 -0.36 -9.50 -4.53
CA THR A 179 -1.72 -9.88 -4.09
C THR A 179 -2.36 -8.90 -3.09
N PRO A 180 -1.66 -8.39 -2.06
CA PRO A 180 -2.25 -7.46 -1.09
C PRO A 180 -2.79 -6.19 -1.73
N PHE A 181 -2.17 -5.74 -2.83
CA PHE A 181 -2.51 -4.49 -3.50
C PHE A 181 -3.73 -4.59 -4.43
N ILE A 182 -4.13 -5.79 -4.85
CA ILE A 182 -5.17 -5.99 -5.87
C ILE A 182 -6.50 -5.35 -5.47
N ILE A 183 -7.05 -5.73 -4.32
CA ILE A 183 -8.34 -5.18 -3.85
C ILE A 183 -8.23 -3.69 -3.52
N PRO A 184 -7.23 -3.24 -2.72
CA PRO A 184 -7.06 -1.83 -2.41
C PRO A 184 -6.89 -0.93 -3.63
N ALA A 185 -6.02 -1.30 -4.56
CA ALA A 185 -5.78 -0.50 -5.76
C ALA A 185 -7.02 -0.41 -6.66
N CYS A 186 -7.73 -1.53 -6.85
CA CYS A 186 -8.96 -1.54 -7.62
C CYS A 186 -10.08 -0.73 -6.95
N ASP A 187 -10.22 -0.79 -5.61
CA ASP A 187 -11.20 0.01 -4.88
C ASP A 187 -10.94 1.50 -5.03
N VAL A 188 -9.71 1.94 -4.77
CA VAL A 188 -9.32 3.35 -4.90
C VAL A 188 -9.49 3.84 -6.34
N SER A 189 -9.02 3.07 -7.32
CA SER A 189 -9.14 3.41 -8.73
C SER A 189 -10.61 3.52 -9.17
N ALA A 190 -11.45 2.57 -8.76
CA ALA A 190 -12.88 2.59 -9.08
C ALA A 190 -13.58 3.82 -8.50
N VAL A 191 -13.25 4.20 -7.24
CA VAL A 191 -13.80 5.40 -6.61
C VAL A 191 -13.34 6.67 -7.31
N ILE A 192 -12.07 6.78 -7.66
CA ILE A 192 -11.52 7.93 -8.38
C ILE A 192 -12.21 8.08 -9.75
N ILE A 193 -12.27 7.00 -10.53
CA ILE A 193 -12.94 6.99 -11.85
C ILE A 193 -14.41 7.38 -11.71
N TYR A 194 -15.12 6.79 -10.75
CA TYR A 194 -16.53 7.13 -10.50
C TYR A 194 -16.73 8.62 -10.23
N ARG A 195 -15.87 9.22 -9.39
CA ARG A 195 -15.94 10.65 -9.01
C ARG A 195 -15.60 11.57 -10.19
N ILE A 196 -14.62 11.20 -11.02
CA ILE A 196 -14.31 11.93 -12.25
C ILE A 196 -15.52 11.92 -13.19
N LEU A 197 -16.14 10.76 -13.43
CA LEU A 197 -17.32 10.64 -14.28
C LEU A 197 -18.53 11.41 -13.73
N LYS A 198 -18.60 11.67 -12.41
CA LYS A 198 -19.63 12.47 -11.75
C LYS A 198 -19.28 13.94 -11.62
N ASN A 199 -18.13 14.37 -12.11
CA ASN A 199 -17.58 15.72 -11.92
C ASN A 199 -17.51 16.13 -10.45
N GLU A 200 -17.22 15.18 -9.53
CA GLU A 200 -17.06 15.46 -8.10
C GLU A 200 -15.65 15.94 -7.81
N ASN A 201 -15.51 16.85 -6.85
CA ASN A 201 -14.19 17.33 -6.40
C ASN A 201 -13.45 16.20 -5.66
N LEU A 202 -12.33 15.73 -6.23
CA LEU A 202 -11.54 14.63 -5.70
C LEU A 202 -10.91 14.94 -4.32
N LEU A 203 -10.75 16.21 -3.96
CA LEU A 203 -10.14 16.63 -2.69
C LEU A 203 -11.13 16.60 -1.51
N THR A 204 -12.41 16.37 -1.76
CA THR A 204 -13.41 16.28 -0.69
C THR A 204 -13.54 14.85 -0.18
N ARG A 205 -13.84 14.67 1.11
CA ARG A 205 -14.10 13.36 1.71
C ARG A 205 -15.31 12.69 1.03
N ASN A 206 -15.26 11.37 0.92
CA ASN A 206 -16.34 10.55 0.39
C ASN A 206 -16.49 9.26 1.22
N PHE A 207 -17.57 8.50 0.94
CA PHE A 207 -17.89 7.22 1.59
C PHE A 207 -18.15 6.11 0.56
N TYR A 208 -17.50 6.21 -0.61
CA TYR A 208 -17.73 5.27 -1.71
C TYR A 208 -16.84 4.03 -1.65
N HIS A 209 -15.74 4.08 -0.88
CA HIS A 209 -14.80 2.96 -0.76
C HIS A 209 -15.48 1.69 -0.24
N LEU A 210 -15.02 0.56 -0.74
CA LEU A 210 -15.53 -0.77 -0.40
C LEU A 210 -15.59 -0.98 1.12
N TYR A 211 -14.49 -0.72 1.81
CA TYR A 211 -14.40 -0.90 3.26
C TYR A 211 -15.38 0.01 4.03
N GLN A 212 -15.56 1.26 3.61
CA GLN A 212 -16.51 2.20 4.23
C GLN A 212 -17.96 1.72 4.07
N ARG A 213 -18.30 1.25 2.86
CA ARG A 213 -19.64 0.71 2.57
C ARG A 213 -19.97 -0.52 3.40
N ILE A 214 -18.98 -1.42 3.59
CA ILE A 214 -19.12 -2.60 4.44
C ILE A 214 -19.26 -2.18 5.90
N GLN A 215 -18.43 -1.24 6.39
CA GLN A 215 -18.50 -0.75 7.75
C GLN A 215 -19.85 -0.09 8.06
N ILE A 216 -20.41 0.70 7.14
CA ILE A 216 -21.73 1.32 7.29
C ILE A 216 -22.83 0.26 7.37
N LYS A 217 -22.75 -0.81 6.58
CA LYS A 217 -23.78 -1.85 6.52
C LYS A 217 -23.73 -2.84 7.67
N PHE A 218 -22.57 -3.41 7.93
CA PHE A 218 -22.38 -4.54 8.84
C PHE A 218 -21.77 -4.15 10.17
N GLY A 219 -21.34 -2.90 10.31
CA GLY A 219 -20.61 -2.43 11.47
C GLY A 219 -19.09 -2.68 11.34
N ARG A 220 -18.40 -2.38 12.42
CA ARG A 220 -16.94 -2.40 12.45
C ARG A 220 -16.35 -3.79 12.18
N ASN A 221 -15.17 -3.84 11.56
CA ASN A 221 -14.30 -5.00 11.34
C ASN A 221 -14.72 -5.98 10.22
N TRP A 222 -15.93 -5.96 9.70
CA TRP A 222 -16.29 -6.80 8.56
C TRP A 222 -15.48 -6.52 7.30
N HIS A 223 -15.01 -5.27 7.13
CA HIS A 223 -14.12 -4.89 6.03
C HIS A 223 -12.76 -5.60 6.07
N ILE A 224 -12.25 -5.92 7.27
CA ILE A 224 -11.00 -6.69 7.45
C ILE A 224 -11.14 -8.08 6.83
N LEU A 225 -12.28 -8.74 7.05
CA LEU A 225 -12.55 -10.06 6.47
C LEU A 225 -12.50 -10.01 4.94
N VAL A 226 -12.96 -8.94 4.31
CA VAL A 226 -12.92 -8.81 2.85
C VAL A 226 -11.47 -8.75 2.35
N GLN A 227 -10.58 -8.03 3.03
CA GLN A 227 -9.17 -8.02 2.68
C GLN A 227 -8.52 -9.39 2.86
N ILE A 228 -8.71 -10.02 4.02
CA ILE A 228 -8.11 -11.32 4.36
C ILE A 228 -8.65 -12.41 3.42
N VAL A 229 -9.97 -12.52 3.30
CA VAL A 229 -10.60 -13.54 2.45
C VAL A 229 -10.23 -13.31 0.99
N GLY A 230 -10.24 -12.06 0.52
CA GLY A 230 -9.84 -11.72 -0.83
C GLY A 230 -8.39 -12.11 -1.12
N PHE A 231 -7.46 -11.79 -0.21
CA PHE A 231 -6.05 -12.17 -0.31
C PHE A 231 -5.87 -13.69 -0.45
N PHE A 232 -6.41 -14.46 0.50
CA PHE A 232 -6.28 -15.92 0.46
C PHE A 232 -7.04 -16.56 -0.71
N SER A 233 -8.16 -15.97 -1.14
CA SER A 233 -8.90 -16.47 -2.30
C SER A 233 -8.10 -16.32 -3.60
N ILE A 234 -7.38 -15.19 -3.78
CA ILE A 234 -6.51 -15.00 -4.95
C ILE A 234 -5.42 -16.06 -4.95
N ILE A 235 -4.73 -16.25 -3.82
CA ILE A 235 -3.66 -17.25 -3.69
C ILE A 235 -4.19 -18.66 -3.97
N THR A 236 -5.33 -19.04 -3.37
CA THR A 236 -5.92 -20.37 -3.54
C THR A 236 -6.33 -20.62 -5.00
N LEU A 237 -6.98 -19.66 -5.64
CA LEU A 237 -7.37 -19.78 -7.05
C LEU A 237 -6.14 -19.80 -7.97
N PHE A 238 -5.10 -19.03 -7.65
CA PHE A 238 -3.84 -19.07 -8.38
C PHE A 238 -3.21 -20.47 -8.31
N GLU A 239 -3.09 -21.05 -7.12
CA GLU A 239 -2.55 -22.41 -6.96
C GLU A 239 -3.43 -23.47 -7.64
N PHE A 240 -4.75 -23.32 -7.56
CA PHE A 240 -5.68 -24.21 -8.25
C PHE A 240 -5.54 -24.14 -9.77
N SER A 241 -5.29 -22.95 -10.32
CA SER A 241 -5.16 -22.77 -11.78
C SER A 241 -3.89 -23.43 -12.36
N LYS A 242 -2.88 -23.70 -11.55
CA LYS A 242 -1.68 -24.46 -11.97
C LYS A 242 -2.03 -25.89 -12.41
N LEU A 243 -3.12 -26.45 -11.91
CA LEU A 243 -3.60 -27.77 -12.36
C LEU A 243 -3.98 -27.79 -13.86
N PHE A 244 -4.21 -26.63 -14.45
CA PHE A 244 -4.55 -26.47 -15.86
C PHE A 244 -3.36 -26.06 -16.74
N GLU A 245 -2.12 -26.12 -16.19
CA GLU A 245 -0.87 -25.78 -16.88
C GLU A 245 -0.84 -24.36 -17.48
N LEU A 246 -1.59 -23.43 -16.89
CA LEU A 246 -1.59 -22.03 -17.29
C LEU A 246 -0.29 -21.36 -16.85
N SER A 247 0.15 -20.35 -17.61
CA SER A 247 1.28 -19.52 -17.18
C SER A 247 0.94 -18.77 -15.88
N ASP A 248 1.94 -18.50 -15.03
CA ASP A 248 1.74 -17.85 -13.75
C ASP A 248 1.03 -16.47 -13.89
N TRP A 249 1.39 -15.71 -14.91
CA TRP A 249 0.73 -14.41 -15.19
C TRP A 249 -0.74 -14.57 -15.53
N LEU A 250 -1.09 -15.52 -16.37
CA LEU A 250 -2.50 -15.76 -16.75
C LEU A 250 -3.29 -16.31 -15.56
N SER A 251 -2.71 -17.22 -14.81
CA SER A 251 -3.29 -17.78 -13.58
C SER A 251 -3.61 -16.70 -12.56
N PHE A 252 -2.63 -15.83 -12.30
CA PHE A 252 -2.78 -14.73 -11.36
C PHE A 252 -3.81 -13.69 -11.82
N PHE A 253 -3.80 -13.34 -13.11
CA PHE A 253 -4.77 -12.41 -13.69
C PHE A 253 -6.20 -12.96 -13.58
N LEU A 254 -6.43 -14.23 -13.92
CA LEU A 254 -7.74 -14.86 -13.81
C LEU A 254 -8.22 -14.94 -12.36
N ALA A 255 -7.36 -15.41 -11.43
CA ALA A 255 -7.68 -15.49 -10.02
C ALA A 255 -8.06 -14.11 -9.45
N SER A 256 -7.25 -13.09 -9.73
CA SER A 256 -7.50 -11.72 -9.30
C SER A 256 -8.81 -11.17 -9.85
N THR A 257 -9.06 -11.37 -11.14
CA THR A 257 -10.29 -10.90 -11.80
C THR A 257 -11.56 -11.54 -11.22
N ILE A 258 -11.54 -12.86 -11.00
CA ILE A 258 -12.67 -13.57 -10.37
C ILE A 258 -12.95 -13.03 -8.98
N VAL A 259 -11.92 -12.91 -8.14
CA VAL A 259 -12.08 -12.40 -6.76
C VAL A 259 -12.58 -10.96 -6.75
N LEU A 260 -12.06 -10.09 -7.63
CA LEU A 260 -12.54 -8.71 -7.76
C LEU A 260 -14.01 -8.65 -8.14
N ILE A 261 -14.42 -9.37 -9.21
CA ILE A 261 -15.82 -9.40 -9.65
C ILE A 261 -16.71 -9.87 -8.51
N CYS A 262 -16.36 -10.96 -7.83
CA CYS A 262 -17.13 -11.49 -6.71
C CYS A 262 -17.21 -10.47 -5.56
N THR A 263 -16.08 -9.91 -5.14
CA THR A 263 -16.00 -8.96 -4.02
C THR A 263 -16.83 -7.71 -4.29
N PHE A 264 -16.66 -7.08 -5.45
CA PHE A 264 -17.39 -5.86 -5.79
C PHE A 264 -18.87 -6.11 -6.02
N SER A 265 -19.25 -7.21 -6.69
CA SER A 265 -20.66 -7.58 -6.94
C SER A 265 -21.39 -7.88 -5.64
N ILE A 266 -20.81 -8.71 -4.76
CA ILE A 266 -21.40 -9.06 -3.46
C ILE A 266 -21.52 -7.80 -2.60
N THR A 267 -20.48 -6.99 -2.51
CA THR A 267 -20.51 -5.76 -1.71
C THR A 267 -21.54 -4.77 -2.25
N HIS A 268 -21.62 -4.59 -3.58
CA HIS A 268 -22.61 -3.72 -4.18
C HIS A 268 -24.03 -4.18 -3.86
N PHE A 269 -24.32 -5.47 -4.07
CA PHE A 269 -25.63 -6.05 -3.76
C PHE A 269 -26.01 -5.88 -2.29
N LEU A 270 -25.10 -6.19 -1.39
CA LEU A 270 -25.36 -6.15 0.05
C LEU A 270 -25.50 -4.72 0.59
N THR A 271 -24.74 -3.74 0.09
CA THR A 271 -24.67 -2.39 0.69
C THR A 271 -25.66 -1.39 0.09
N LYS A 272 -26.07 -1.57 -1.17
CA LYS A 272 -26.92 -0.63 -1.91
C LYS A 272 -28.20 -0.19 -1.18
N PRO A 273 -29.01 -1.07 -0.56
CA PRO A 273 -30.24 -0.66 0.10
C PRO A 273 -30.04 0.30 1.28
N ARG A 274 -28.94 0.14 2.02
CA ARG A 274 -28.65 0.96 3.21
C ARG A 274 -28.05 2.31 2.85
N LEU A 275 -27.22 2.36 1.82
CA LEU A 275 -26.67 3.62 1.31
C LEU A 275 -27.78 4.54 0.83
N ARG A 276 -28.80 3.99 0.15
CA ARG A 276 -30.01 4.75 -0.24
C ARG A 276 -30.76 5.35 0.96
N LYS A 277 -30.91 4.60 2.07
CA LYS A 277 -31.57 5.09 3.29
C LYS A 277 -30.78 6.22 3.98
N LEU A 278 -29.47 6.27 3.81
CA LEU A 278 -28.61 7.31 4.35
C LEU A 278 -28.44 8.51 3.43
N GLY A 279 -29.13 8.52 2.27
CA GLY A 279 -29.00 9.59 1.28
C GLY A 279 -27.69 9.57 0.50
N VAL A 280 -26.86 8.56 0.71
CA VAL A 280 -25.60 8.41 -0.04
C VAL A 280 -25.93 7.87 -1.42
N LYS A 281 -25.57 8.62 -2.45
CA LYS A 281 -25.74 8.18 -3.85
C LYS A 281 -24.89 6.93 -4.09
N SER A 282 -25.51 5.85 -4.51
CA SER A 282 -24.88 4.56 -4.84
C SER A 282 -24.47 4.50 -6.30
#